data_1267028d8d18bdcdc6fd3d9525a6cf3d
#
_entry.id   1267028d8d18bdcdc6fd3d9525a6cf3d
#
_cell.length_a   1.000
_cell.length_b   1.000
_cell.length_c   1.000
_cell.angle_alpha   90.00
_cell.angle_beta   90.00
_cell.angle_gamma   90.00
#
_symmetry.space_group_name_H-M   'P 1'
#
loop_
_entity.id
_entity.type
_entity.pdbx_description
1 polymer ?
#
loop_
_entity_poly.entity_id
_entity_poly.type
_entity_poly.pdbx_seq_one_letter_code
_entity_poly.pdbx_strand_id
1 'polypeptide(L)'
;MQVDYPKIELYRVRTFTEKLGDTFNFLRENWRTLLKYFIYMMLPVSIILALPFNHFFEGYFSLVSTIDKGGSFEDLGSWLFLLSAVASIFGMIFAALLLQSFIFAMIRVYDRRPSRLKDLFYTDFRDDLIFCMKRGAIMGLVGLGFLVIIAILFIVLISPTYLVDFQFGAAMTVVGVAFLYIAMFVLMFPLYMVVPIYMLEDETGVFEAYKKGLRLGFATWGGIFAVMFVIGILSSVLQTFTMMPWYIMSLVKVFFTVSSDLDKPFFHSFAYSFIQYLTCILMCLGYMLSMVFGYVGITIQYGHASEKIDGRGVLQRIEKFDEFDNF
;
A
#
# COMPACT_ATOMS: atom_id res chain seq x y z
N MET A 1 13.22 -10.06 -32.15
CA MET A 1 13.92 -11.04 -31.28
C MET A 1 13.40 -10.86 -29.85
N GLN A 2 12.57 -11.75 -29.33
CA GLN A 2 12.28 -11.79 -27.92
C GLN A 2 13.48 -12.47 -27.25
N VAL A 3 14.26 -11.71 -26.52
CA VAL A 3 15.31 -12.28 -25.67
C VAL A 3 14.59 -13.03 -24.56
N ASP A 4 14.67 -14.33 -24.56
CA ASP A 4 14.07 -15.21 -23.56
C ASP A 4 14.98 -15.19 -22.33
N TYR A 5 14.68 -14.25 -21.42
CA TYR A 5 15.39 -14.17 -20.14
C TYR A 5 15.01 -15.38 -19.27
N PRO A 6 15.96 -15.95 -18.50
CA PRO A 6 15.63 -17.02 -17.57
C PRO A 6 14.60 -16.53 -16.55
N LYS A 7 13.75 -17.44 -16.07
CA LYS A 7 12.77 -17.14 -15.01
C LYS A 7 13.49 -16.57 -13.79
N ILE A 8 12.91 -15.54 -13.18
CA ILE A 8 13.48 -14.92 -11.99
C ILE A 8 13.28 -15.88 -10.80
N GLU A 9 14.38 -16.36 -10.23
CA GLU A 9 14.37 -17.16 -8.99
C GLU A 9 14.10 -16.24 -7.81
N LEU A 10 13.11 -16.57 -6.97
CA LEU A 10 12.77 -15.73 -5.83
C LEU A 10 13.90 -15.71 -4.79
N TYR A 11 14.40 -16.86 -4.38
CA TYR A 11 15.45 -17.00 -3.36
C TYR A 11 16.85 -17.03 -4.01
N ARG A 12 17.42 -15.83 -4.13
CA ARG A 12 18.77 -15.64 -4.69
C ARG A 12 19.41 -14.42 -4.04
N VAL A 13 20.71 -14.49 -3.75
CA VAL A 13 21.51 -13.33 -3.31
C VAL A 13 21.67 -12.35 -4.49
N ARG A 14 21.40 -11.08 -4.29
CA ARG A 14 21.37 -10.03 -5.31
C ARG A 14 22.11 -8.79 -4.90
N THR A 15 22.77 -8.14 -5.82
CA THR A 15 23.23 -6.76 -5.69
C THR A 15 22.04 -5.78 -5.71
N PHE A 16 22.26 -4.54 -5.36
CA PHE A 16 21.21 -3.49 -5.40
C PHE A 16 20.60 -3.34 -6.82
N THR A 17 21.44 -3.25 -7.83
CA THR A 17 21.01 -3.10 -9.23
C THR A 17 20.22 -4.32 -9.71
N GLU A 18 20.63 -5.54 -9.35
CA GLU A 18 19.91 -6.76 -9.69
C GLU A 18 18.51 -6.79 -9.03
N LYS A 19 18.35 -6.30 -7.79
CA LYS A 19 17.03 -6.24 -7.12
C LYS A 19 16.07 -5.34 -7.89
N LEU A 20 16.50 -4.14 -8.27
CA LEU A 20 15.70 -3.24 -9.09
C LEU A 20 15.45 -3.84 -10.48
N GLY A 21 16.49 -4.36 -11.12
CA GLY A 21 16.38 -5.02 -12.43
C GLY A 21 15.38 -6.17 -12.43
N ASP A 22 15.43 -7.06 -11.44
CA ASP A 22 14.52 -8.19 -11.32
C ASP A 22 13.09 -7.74 -11.01
N THR A 23 12.92 -6.66 -10.22
CA THR A 23 11.59 -6.07 -9.96
C THR A 23 10.94 -5.59 -11.26
N PHE A 24 11.68 -4.82 -12.08
CA PHE A 24 11.17 -4.34 -13.38
C PHE A 24 11.02 -5.44 -14.41
N ASN A 25 11.93 -6.40 -14.44
CA ASN A 25 11.85 -7.53 -15.34
C ASN A 25 10.63 -8.39 -15.03
N PHE A 26 10.33 -8.67 -13.75
CA PHE A 26 9.12 -9.40 -13.36
C PHE A 26 7.86 -8.71 -13.90
N LEU A 27 7.74 -7.39 -13.69
CA LEU A 27 6.61 -6.61 -14.18
C LEU A 27 6.54 -6.58 -15.70
N ARG A 28 7.67 -6.35 -16.39
CA ARG A 28 7.75 -6.30 -17.86
C ARG A 28 7.40 -7.64 -18.51
N GLU A 29 7.84 -8.75 -17.95
CA GLU A 29 7.60 -10.07 -18.49
C GLU A 29 6.14 -10.53 -18.33
N ASN A 30 5.51 -10.11 -17.25
CA ASN A 30 4.16 -10.55 -16.87
C ASN A 30 3.10 -9.45 -17.02
N TRP A 31 3.45 -8.26 -17.58
CA TRP A 31 2.60 -7.08 -17.58
C TRP A 31 1.20 -7.29 -18.15
N ARG A 32 1.08 -8.09 -19.23
CA ARG A 32 -0.22 -8.34 -19.88
C ARG A 32 -1.19 -9.10 -18.96
N THR A 33 -0.68 -10.13 -18.31
CA THR A 33 -1.48 -10.94 -17.38
C THR A 33 -1.77 -10.15 -16.09
N LEU A 34 -0.77 -9.48 -15.53
CA LEU A 34 -0.94 -8.65 -14.34
C LEU A 34 -1.92 -7.51 -14.60
N LEU A 35 -1.78 -6.77 -15.68
CA LEU A 35 -2.67 -5.65 -16.01
C LEU A 35 -4.09 -6.12 -16.30
N LYS A 36 -4.26 -7.24 -17.03
CA LYS A 36 -5.57 -7.84 -17.30
C LYS A 36 -6.33 -8.10 -16.01
N TYR A 37 -5.75 -8.87 -15.09
CA TYR A 37 -6.41 -9.23 -13.84
C TYR A 37 -6.47 -8.08 -12.84
N PHE A 38 -5.48 -7.18 -12.85
CA PHE A 38 -5.53 -5.94 -12.09
C PHE A 38 -6.76 -5.10 -12.47
N ILE A 39 -7.00 -4.88 -13.75
CA ILE A 39 -8.17 -4.12 -14.21
C ILE A 39 -9.46 -4.83 -13.81
N TYR A 40 -9.57 -6.15 -14.04
CA TYR A 40 -10.78 -6.89 -13.67
C TYR A 40 -11.12 -6.82 -12.18
N MET A 41 -10.10 -6.77 -11.31
CA MET A 41 -10.31 -6.77 -9.86
C MET A 41 -10.38 -5.36 -9.27
N MET A 42 -9.51 -4.44 -9.74
CA MET A 42 -9.37 -3.12 -9.12
C MET A 42 -10.31 -2.07 -9.74
N LEU A 43 -10.72 -2.21 -11.01
CA LEU A 43 -11.65 -1.27 -11.63
C LEU A 43 -13.01 -1.21 -10.91
N PRO A 44 -13.69 -2.33 -10.62
CA PRO A 44 -14.94 -2.29 -9.87
C PRO A 44 -14.80 -1.65 -8.49
N VAL A 45 -13.70 -1.97 -7.79
CA VAL A 45 -13.39 -1.38 -6.47
C VAL A 45 -13.17 0.13 -6.60
N SER A 46 -12.44 0.58 -7.62
CA SER A 46 -12.19 2.02 -7.87
C SER A 46 -13.47 2.77 -8.19
N ILE A 47 -14.39 2.17 -8.97
CA ILE A 47 -15.71 2.74 -9.30
C ILE A 47 -16.52 2.95 -7.99
N ILE A 48 -16.58 1.94 -7.13
CA ILE A 48 -17.32 2.03 -5.87
C ILE A 48 -16.65 3.03 -4.91
N LEU A 49 -15.33 2.99 -4.80
CA LEU A 49 -14.57 3.85 -3.88
C LEU A 49 -14.58 5.34 -4.30
N ALA A 50 -14.62 5.63 -5.58
CA ALA A 50 -14.60 7.00 -6.09
C ALA A 50 -15.81 7.84 -5.63
N LEU A 51 -16.97 7.22 -5.38
CA LEU A 51 -18.17 7.93 -4.91
C LEU A 51 -17.99 8.51 -3.50
N PRO A 52 -17.75 7.70 -2.46
CA PRO A 52 -17.57 8.24 -1.11
C PRO A 52 -16.33 9.12 -1.02
N PHE A 53 -15.29 8.83 -1.79
CA PHE A 53 -14.06 9.61 -1.79
C PHE A 53 -14.28 11.04 -2.31
N ASN A 54 -15.02 11.22 -3.42
CA ASN A 54 -15.38 12.54 -3.90
C ASN A 54 -16.24 13.30 -2.88
N HIS A 55 -17.26 12.66 -2.31
CA HIS A 55 -18.11 13.30 -1.30
C HIS A 55 -17.33 13.69 -0.04
N PHE A 56 -16.39 12.85 0.39
CA PHE A 56 -15.51 13.17 1.50
C PHE A 56 -14.67 14.43 1.23
N PHE A 57 -14.04 14.53 0.07
CA PHE A 57 -13.23 15.70 -0.26
C PHE A 57 -14.05 16.96 -0.49
N GLU A 58 -15.23 16.87 -1.10
CA GLU A 58 -16.15 17.99 -1.21
C GLU A 58 -16.59 18.50 0.17
N GLY A 59 -16.95 17.61 1.07
CA GLY A 59 -17.27 17.95 2.45
C GLY A 59 -16.09 18.55 3.21
N TYR A 60 -14.88 18.02 3.01
CA TYR A 60 -13.66 18.56 3.61
C TYR A 60 -13.37 19.99 3.14
N PHE A 61 -13.46 20.28 1.85
CA PHE A 61 -13.26 21.64 1.31
C PHE A 61 -14.38 22.59 1.76
N SER A 62 -15.63 22.14 1.84
CA SER A 62 -16.73 22.90 2.40
C SER A 62 -16.47 23.24 3.87
N LEU A 63 -15.97 22.28 4.66
CA LEU A 63 -15.59 22.50 6.06
C LEU A 63 -14.52 23.60 6.19
N VAL A 64 -13.45 23.50 5.43
CA VAL A 64 -12.36 24.48 5.47
C VAL A 64 -12.89 25.88 5.12
N SER A 65 -13.74 26.01 4.08
CA SER A 65 -14.32 27.29 3.67
C SER A 65 -15.32 27.87 4.71
N THR A 66 -16.05 26.99 5.42
CA THR A 66 -17.00 27.41 6.47
C THR A 66 -16.25 27.92 7.69
N ILE A 67 -15.18 27.22 8.12
CA ILE A 67 -14.35 27.66 9.26
C ILE A 67 -13.66 28.99 8.94
N ASP A 68 -13.15 29.17 7.72
CA ASP A 68 -12.50 30.42 7.29
C ASP A 68 -13.48 31.62 7.33
N LYS A 69 -14.77 31.38 7.08
CA LYS A 69 -15.85 32.38 7.18
C LYS A 69 -16.42 32.54 8.60
N GLY A 70 -15.85 31.91 9.61
CA GLY A 70 -16.27 31.98 11.01
C GLY A 70 -17.50 31.14 11.37
N GLY A 71 -17.87 30.19 10.49
CA GLY A 71 -18.94 29.21 10.75
C GLY A 71 -18.49 28.06 11.68
N SER A 72 -19.44 27.30 12.19
CA SER A 72 -19.21 26.15 13.07
C SER A 72 -19.25 24.83 12.30
N PHE A 73 -18.72 23.78 12.94
CA PHE A 73 -18.78 22.40 12.42
C PHE A 73 -20.23 21.90 12.27
N GLU A 74 -21.16 22.44 13.04
CA GLU A 74 -22.59 22.07 13.02
C GLU A 74 -23.31 22.54 11.74
N ASP A 75 -22.79 23.59 11.06
CA ASP A 75 -23.36 24.12 9.82
C ASP A 75 -23.17 23.21 8.59
N LEU A 76 -22.44 22.11 8.75
CA LEU A 76 -21.95 21.26 7.65
C LEU A 76 -22.86 20.09 7.25
N GLY A 77 -24.09 19.98 7.66
CA GLY A 77 -24.93 18.83 7.27
C GLY A 77 -24.21 17.48 7.49
N SER A 78 -23.56 17.35 8.60
CA SER A 78 -22.36 16.61 8.94
C SER A 78 -22.43 15.07 8.82
N TRP A 79 -23.61 14.44 8.77
CA TRP A 79 -23.70 12.98 8.78
C TRP A 79 -23.25 12.34 7.46
N LEU A 80 -23.56 12.98 6.32
CA LEU A 80 -23.10 12.50 4.99
C LEU A 80 -21.60 12.61 4.83
N PHE A 81 -20.99 13.67 5.35
CA PHE A 81 -19.54 13.82 5.39
C PHE A 81 -18.89 12.71 6.22
N LEU A 82 -19.37 12.47 7.43
CA LEU A 82 -18.87 11.40 8.29
C LEU A 82 -19.07 10.02 7.66
N LEU A 83 -20.23 9.76 7.07
CA LEU A 83 -20.51 8.52 6.38
C LEU A 83 -19.57 8.31 5.18
N SER A 84 -19.33 9.35 4.39
CA SER A 84 -18.42 9.29 3.25
C SER A 84 -16.96 9.10 3.69
N ALA A 85 -16.53 9.70 4.81
CA ALA A 85 -15.22 9.48 5.42
C ALA A 85 -15.04 8.01 5.84
N VAL A 86 -16.01 7.48 6.59
CA VAL A 86 -15.99 6.08 7.04
C VAL A 86 -16.00 5.12 5.85
N ALA A 87 -16.89 5.34 4.88
CA ALA A 87 -16.98 4.51 3.68
C ALA A 87 -15.68 4.56 2.86
N SER A 88 -15.03 5.73 2.75
CA SER A 88 -13.75 5.88 2.07
C SER A 88 -12.63 5.12 2.79
N ILE A 89 -12.55 5.20 4.12
CA ILE A 89 -11.56 4.47 4.91
C ILE A 89 -11.73 2.95 4.73
N PHE A 90 -12.95 2.44 4.91
CA PHE A 90 -13.22 1.00 4.73
C PHE A 90 -12.96 0.55 3.28
N GLY A 91 -13.36 1.35 2.30
CA GLY A 91 -13.10 1.08 0.89
C GLY A 91 -11.61 1.04 0.57
N MET A 92 -10.80 1.96 1.12
CA MET A 92 -9.34 1.95 0.96
C MET A 92 -8.69 0.73 1.62
N ILE A 93 -9.12 0.36 2.83
CA ILE A 93 -8.62 -0.85 3.52
C ILE A 93 -8.94 -2.10 2.69
N PHE A 94 -10.16 -2.22 2.19
CA PHE A 94 -10.57 -3.34 1.34
C PHE A 94 -9.77 -3.37 0.03
N ALA A 95 -9.60 -2.23 -0.63
CA ALA A 95 -8.82 -2.11 -1.85
C ALA A 95 -7.34 -2.50 -1.65
N ALA A 96 -6.73 -2.05 -0.55
CA ALA A 96 -5.36 -2.41 -0.19
C ALA A 96 -5.22 -3.91 0.09
N LEU A 97 -6.16 -4.50 0.84
CA LEU A 97 -6.20 -5.93 1.13
C LEU A 97 -6.33 -6.76 -0.15
N LEU A 98 -7.25 -6.38 -1.04
CA LEU A 98 -7.48 -7.09 -2.30
C LEU A 98 -6.26 -6.98 -3.22
N LEU A 99 -5.68 -5.79 -3.37
CA LEU A 99 -4.50 -5.56 -4.19
C LEU A 99 -3.29 -6.35 -3.69
N GLN A 100 -3.01 -6.27 -2.39
CA GLN A 100 -1.95 -7.03 -1.75
C GLN A 100 -2.12 -8.54 -2.00
N SER A 101 -3.32 -9.05 -1.73
CA SER A 101 -3.65 -10.47 -1.91
C SER A 101 -3.50 -10.91 -3.36
N PHE A 102 -3.93 -10.08 -4.30
CA PHE A 102 -3.80 -10.34 -5.73
C PHE A 102 -2.33 -10.45 -6.14
N ILE A 103 -1.48 -9.49 -5.75
CA ILE A 103 -0.07 -9.50 -6.15
C ILE A 103 0.67 -10.69 -5.54
N PHE A 104 0.45 -11.00 -4.26
CA PHE A 104 1.08 -12.17 -3.63
C PHE A 104 0.57 -13.49 -4.19
N ALA A 105 -0.72 -13.61 -4.53
CA ALA A 105 -1.23 -14.79 -5.24
C ALA A 105 -0.53 -14.98 -6.61
N MET A 106 -0.35 -13.89 -7.37
CA MET A 106 0.39 -13.95 -8.64
C MET A 106 1.86 -14.36 -8.46
N ILE A 107 2.54 -13.85 -7.43
CA ILE A 107 3.93 -14.23 -7.11
C ILE A 107 4.01 -15.71 -6.70
N ARG A 108 3.07 -16.21 -5.89
CA ARG A 108 3.01 -17.63 -5.51
C ARG A 108 2.85 -18.55 -6.72
N VAL A 109 1.93 -18.20 -7.62
CA VAL A 109 1.73 -18.97 -8.86
C VAL A 109 2.97 -18.87 -9.76
N TYR A 110 3.59 -17.69 -9.87
CA TYR A 110 4.82 -17.51 -10.64
C TYR A 110 5.95 -18.38 -10.09
N ASP A 111 6.12 -18.47 -8.77
CA ASP A 111 7.18 -19.25 -8.14
C ASP A 111 7.00 -20.75 -8.41
N ARG A 112 5.77 -21.28 -8.37
CA ARG A 112 5.47 -22.69 -8.58
C ARG A 112 5.50 -23.14 -10.05
N ARG A 113 5.13 -22.26 -11.00
CA ARG A 113 5.03 -22.61 -12.42
C ARG A 113 6.38 -22.51 -13.14
N PRO A 114 6.76 -23.50 -14.01
CA PRO A 114 7.95 -23.38 -14.84
C PRO A 114 7.80 -22.28 -15.91
N SER A 115 6.56 -22.09 -16.43
CA SER A 115 6.22 -21.13 -17.46
C SER A 115 5.67 -19.86 -16.85
N ARG A 116 6.38 -18.83 -16.58
CA ARG A 116 5.90 -17.48 -16.22
C ARG A 116 4.36 -17.38 -16.02
N LEU A 117 3.75 -16.22 -15.95
CA LEU A 117 2.28 -16.05 -15.85
C LEU A 117 1.56 -16.07 -17.21
N LYS A 118 2.14 -16.74 -18.23
CA LYS A 118 1.47 -16.89 -19.54
C LYS A 118 0.29 -17.85 -19.42
N ASP A 119 -0.77 -17.56 -20.17
CA ASP A 119 -1.97 -18.40 -20.27
C ASP A 119 -2.59 -18.77 -18.92
N LEU A 120 -2.58 -17.81 -17.99
CA LEU A 120 -3.16 -17.97 -16.65
C LEU A 120 -4.68 -17.76 -16.71
N PHE A 121 -5.43 -18.70 -16.13
CA PHE A 121 -6.86 -18.57 -15.89
C PHE A 121 -7.13 -18.16 -14.43
N TYR A 122 -8.30 -17.58 -14.18
CA TYR A 122 -8.69 -17.19 -12.81
C TYR A 122 -8.69 -18.37 -11.84
N THR A 123 -9.10 -19.55 -12.31
CA THR A 123 -9.11 -20.79 -11.51
C THR A 123 -7.73 -21.16 -10.97
N ASP A 124 -6.67 -20.81 -11.70
CA ASP A 124 -5.30 -21.22 -11.38
C ASP A 124 -4.71 -20.47 -10.18
N PHE A 125 -5.23 -19.28 -9.87
CA PHE A 125 -4.75 -18.48 -8.75
C PHE A 125 -5.83 -18.13 -7.71
N ARG A 126 -7.07 -18.57 -7.92
CA ARG A 126 -8.21 -18.29 -7.02
C ARG A 126 -7.93 -18.74 -5.59
N ASP A 127 -7.41 -19.94 -5.43
CA ASP A 127 -7.18 -20.53 -4.11
C ASP A 127 -6.03 -19.81 -3.39
N ASP A 128 -4.98 -19.42 -4.12
CA ASP A 128 -3.91 -18.57 -3.59
C ASP A 128 -4.42 -17.17 -3.24
N LEU A 129 -5.31 -16.61 -4.04
CA LEU A 129 -5.95 -15.32 -3.76
C LEU A 129 -6.74 -15.38 -2.44
N ILE A 130 -7.59 -16.39 -2.27
CA ILE A 130 -8.39 -16.59 -1.05
C ILE A 130 -7.47 -16.79 0.17
N PHE A 131 -6.41 -17.58 0.00
CA PHE A 131 -5.40 -17.80 1.03
C PHE A 131 -4.73 -16.48 1.45
N CYS A 132 -4.24 -15.70 0.48
CA CYS A 132 -3.62 -14.41 0.74
C CYS A 132 -4.61 -13.39 1.34
N MET A 133 -5.89 -13.41 0.92
CA MET A 133 -6.92 -12.55 1.51
C MET A 133 -7.17 -12.87 2.99
N LYS A 134 -7.27 -14.14 3.36
CA LYS A 134 -7.44 -14.54 4.77
C LYS A 134 -6.24 -14.08 5.61
N ARG A 135 -5.04 -14.33 5.14
CA ARG A 135 -3.80 -13.91 5.82
C ARG A 135 -3.67 -12.39 5.88
N GLY A 136 -3.96 -11.70 4.79
CA GLY A 136 -3.96 -10.24 4.74
C GLY A 136 -4.96 -9.61 5.72
N ALA A 137 -6.16 -10.18 5.85
CA ALA A 137 -7.16 -9.73 6.81
C ALA A 137 -6.68 -9.89 8.26
N ILE A 138 -6.08 -11.05 8.60
CA ILE A 138 -5.52 -11.28 9.94
C ILE A 138 -4.36 -10.29 10.22
N MET A 139 -3.45 -10.12 9.26
CA MET A 139 -2.35 -9.16 9.40
C MET A 139 -2.85 -7.73 9.52
N GLY A 140 -3.92 -7.36 8.78
CA GLY A 140 -4.59 -6.06 8.88
C GLY A 140 -5.17 -5.83 10.28
N LEU A 141 -5.82 -6.83 10.89
CA LEU A 141 -6.34 -6.74 12.27
C LEU A 141 -5.22 -6.54 13.29
N VAL A 142 -4.10 -7.27 13.14
CA VAL A 142 -2.92 -7.07 14.00
C VAL A 142 -2.34 -5.67 13.79
N GLY A 143 -2.26 -5.20 12.54
CA GLY A 143 -1.83 -3.85 12.20
C GLY A 143 -2.71 -2.77 12.83
N LEU A 144 -4.04 -2.95 12.84
CA LEU A 144 -4.97 -2.05 13.55
C LEU A 144 -4.68 -2.03 15.06
N GLY A 145 -4.38 -3.18 15.66
CA GLY A 145 -3.95 -3.24 17.07
C GLY A 145 -2.69 -2.40 17.33
N PHE A 146 -1.69 -2.47 16.45
CA PHE A 146 -0.50 -1.62 16.56
C PHE A 146 -0.82 -0.13 16.39
N LEU A 147 -1.73 0.25 15.48
CA LEU A 147 -2.17 1.64 15.34
C LEU A 147 -2.83 2.17 16.61
N VAL A 148 -3.66 1.36 17.27
CA VAL A 148 -4.26 1.72 18.56
C VAL A 148 -3.18 1.93 19.64
N ILE A 149 -2.20 1.06 19.72
CA ILE A 149 -1.06 1.21 20.65
C ILE A 149 -0.30 2.51 20.37
N ILE A 150 0.01 2.80 19.11
CA ILE A 150 0.69 4.05 18.72
C ILE A 150 -0.15 5.27 19.08
N ALA A 151 -1.47 5.23 18.86
CA ALA A 151 -2.37 6.32 19.23
C ALA A 151 -2.38 6.56 20.75
N ILE A 152 -2.42 5.50 21.56
CA ILE A 152 -2.32 5.59 23.02
C ILE A 152 -0.97 6.19 23.44
N LEU A 153 0.13 5.72 22.86
CA LEU A 153 1.47 6.28 23.14
C LEU A 153 1.52 7.77 22.81
N PHE A 154 0.92 8.17 21.69
CA PHE A 154 0.87 9.58 21.28
C PHE A 154 0.07 10.43 22.29
N ILE A 155 -1.07 9.95 22.76
CA ILE A 155 -1.88 10.62 23.80
C ILE A 155 -1.07 10.75 25.10
N VAL A 156 -0.37 9.68 25.51
CA VAL A 156 0.48 9.71 26.71
C VAL A 156 1.62 10.71 26.57
N LEU A 157 2.22 10.81 25.38
CA LEU A 157 3.33 11.76 25.13
C LEU A 157 2.86 13.23 25.11
N ILE A 158 1.61 13.50 24.75
CA ILE A 158 1.04 14.87 24.77
C ILE A 158 0.55 15.27 26.17
N SER A 159 0.18 14.31 27.01
CA SER A 159 -0.41 14.58 28.34
C SER A 159 0.44 15.49 29.24
N PRO A 160 1.78 15.47 29.24
CA PRO A 160 2.60 16.37 30.07
C PRO A 160 2.36 17.86 29.79
N THR A 161 1.97 18.23 28.57
CA THR A 161 1.64 19.62 28.19
C THR A 161 0.48 20.19 29.01
N TYR A 162 -0.41 19.31 29.51
CA TYR A 162 -1.59 19.68 30.29
C TYR A 162 -1.43 19.45 31.80
N LEU A 163 -0.46 18.63 32.21
CA LEU A 163 -0.30 18.18 33.60
C LEU A 163 0.82 18.92 34.37
N VAL A 164 1.76 19.53 33.64
CA VAL A 164 2.94 20.19 34.20
C VAL A 164 2.97 21.65 33.70
N ASP A 165 3.94 22.43 34.21
CA ASP A 165 4.20 23.78 33.67
C ASP A 165 4.31 23.74 32.14
N PHE A 166 3.62 24.68 31.46
CA PHE A 166 3.42 24.66 30.02
C PHE A 166 4.74 24.57 29.22
N GLN A 167 5.75 25.34 29.63
CA GLN A 167 7.03 25.36 28.90
C GLN A 167 7.78 24.03 29.04
N PHE A 168 7.83 23.47 30.23
CA PHE A 168 8.47 22.20 30.50
C PHE A 168 7.71 21.03 29.87
N GLY A 169 6.37 21.03 30.00
CA GLY A 169 5.49 20.04 29.38
C GLY A 169 5.60 20.03 27.85
N ALA A 170 5.63 21.21 27.21
CA ALA A 170 5.81 21.35 25.78
C ALA A 170 7.17 20.81 25.31
N ALA A 171 8.24 21.11 26.03
CA ALA A 171 9.57 20.59 25.70
C ALA A 171 9.63 19.06 25.79
N MET A 172 9.06 18.45 26.84
CA MET A 172 8.95 16.99 26.98
C MET A 172 8.15 16.37 25.85
N THR A 173 7.02 16.98 25.47
CA THR A 173 6.19 16.52 24.34
C THR A 173 6.96 16.53 23.03
N VAL A 174 7.66 17.63 22.71
CA VAL A 174 8.46 17.73 21.47
C VAL A 174 9.53 16.65 21.41
N VAL A 175 10.28 16.44 22.50
CA VAL A 175 11.32 15.40 22.55
C VAL A 175 10.71 14.00 22.44
N GLY A 176 9.62 13.71 23.15
CA GLY A 176 8.95 12.41 23.11
C GLY A 176 8.37 12.10 21.74
N VAL A 177 7.71 13.06 21.11
CA VAL A 177 7.14 12.93 19.76
C VAL A 177 8.27 12.74 18.73
N ALA A 178 9.36 13.50 18.81
CA ALA A 178 10.51 13.33 17.93
C ALA A 178 11.12 11.92 18.07
N PHE A 179 11.26 11.42 19.29
CA PHE A 179 11.75 10.06 19.55
C PHE A 179 10.81 9.00 18.96
N LEU A 180 9.49 9.18 19.12
CA LEU A 180 8.48 8.28 18.54
C LEU A 180 8.57 8.24 17.01
N TYR A 181 8.71 9.39 16.34
CA TYR A 181 8.90 9.45 14.89
C TYR A 181 10.16 8.74 14.43
N ILE A 182 11.29 8.94 15.14
CA ILE A 182 12.56 8.25 14.82
C ILE A 182 12.38 6.74 14.99
N ALA A 183 11.77 6.29 16.09
CA ALA A 183 11.52 4.88 16.34
C ALA A 183 10.61 4.26 15.25
N MET A 184 9.52 4.94 14.87
CA MET A 184 8.65 4.50 13.78
C MET A 184 9.39 4.43 12.44
N PHE A 185 10.23 5.40 12.11
CA PHE A 185 11.03 5.41 10.90
C PHE A 185 12.01 4.22 10.86
N VAL A 186 12.69 3.95 11.97
CA VAL A 186 13.65 2.82 12.07
C VAL A 186 12.92 1.48 11.95
N LEU A 187 11.74 1.33 12.56
CA LEU A 187 10.96 0.09 12.55
C LEU A 187 10.20 -0.14 11.24
N MET A 188 9.85 0.90 10.51
CA MET A 188 9.06 0.82 9.28
C MET A 188 9.70 -0.14 8.26
N PHE A 189 11.00 -0.04 8.01
CA PHE A 189 11.69 -0.86 7.01
C PHE A 189 11.75 -2.35 7.39
N PRO A 190 12.12 -2.75 8.62
CA PRO A 190 12.01 -4.14 9.06
C PRO A 190 10.59 -4.69 8.95
N LEU A 191 9.58 -3.90 9.28
CA LEU A 191 8.18 -4.32 9.23
C LEU A 191 7.69 -4.58 7.79
N TYR A 192 8.24 -3.94 6.77
CA TYR A 192 7.93 -4.29 5.38
C TYR A 192 8.25 -5.75 5.04
N MET A 193 9.22 -6.38 5.70
CA MET A 193 9.56 -7.79 5.50
C MET A 193 8.48 -8.75 6.01
N VAL A 194 7.66 -8.33 6.96
CA VAL A 194 6.59 -9.19 7.54
C VAL A 194 5.59 -9.62 6.47
N VAL A 195 5.27 -8.70 5.55
CA VAL A 195 4.26 -8.94 4.50
C VAL A 195 4.64 -10.13 3.60
N PRO A 196 5.79 -10.11 2.88
CA PRO A 196 6.15 -11.23 2.03
C PRO A 196 6.40 -12.53 2.80
N ILE A 197 6.95 -12.47 4.02
CA ILE A 197 7.12 -13.66 4.86
C ILE A 197 5.78 -14.32 5.11
N TYR A 198 4.82 -13.57 5.64
CA TYR A 198 3.53 -14.10 6.01
C TYR A 198 2.71 -14.55 4.79
N MET A 199 2.86 -13.91 3.63
CA MET A 199 2.13 -14.25 2.41
C MET A 199 2.71 -15.44 1.64
N LEU A 200 4.03 -15.68 1.73
CA LEU A 200 4.72 -16.69 0.91
C LEU A 200 5.10 -17.95 1.70
N GLU A 201 5.16 -17.88 3.02
CA GLU A 201 5.48 -19.03 3.86
C GLU A 201 4.22 -19.65 4.46
N ASP A 202 3.82 -20.84 4.00
CA ASP A 202 2.52 -21.45 4.33
C ASP A 202 2.36 -21.77 5.81
N GLU A 203 3.41 -22.27 6.46
CA GLU A 203 3.38 -22.76 7.84
C GLU A 203 3.64 -21.65 8.88
N THR A 204 4.10 -20.48 8.45
CA THR A 204 4.50 -19.40 9.37
C THR A 204 3.29 -18.69 9.96
N GLY A 205 3.20 -18.68 11.29
CA GLY A 205 2.20 -17.91 12.03
C GLY A 205 2.46 -16.39 11.99
N VAL A 206 1.44 -15.58 12.33
CA VAL A 206 1.56 -14.10 12.29
C VAL A 206 2.71 -13.60 13.15
N PHE A 207 2.77 -14.02 14.41
CA PHE A 207 3.82 -13.58 15.36
C PHE A 207 5.22 -14.07 14.96
N GLU A 208 5.32 -15.24 14.37
CA GLU A 208 6.57 -15.76 13.81
C GLU A 208 7.02 -14.92 12.61
N ALA A 209 6.08 -14.52 11.74
CA ALA A 209 6.36 -13.63 10.62
C ALA A 209 6.89 -12.28 11.11
N TYR A 210 6.32 -11.70 12.18
CA TYR A 210 6.85 -10.47 12.78
C TYR A 210 8.25 -10.68 13.35
N LYS A 211 8.48 -11.74 14.11
CA LYS A 211 9.80 -12.07 14.68
C LYS A 211 10.86 -12.26 13.58
N LYS A 212 10.53 -13.05 12.57
CA LYS A 212 11.41 -13.29 11.41
C LYS A 212 11.60 -12.02 10.59
N GLY A 213 10.52 -11.25 10.36
CA GLY A 213 10.55 -10.00 9.63
C GLY A 213 11.46 -8.95 10.28
N LEU A 214 11.39 -8.80 11.59
CA LEU A 214 12.30 -7.92 12.34
C LEU A 214 13.75 -8.40 12.23
N ARG A 215 14.02 -9.71 12.41
CA ARG A 215 15.36 -10.28 12.29
C ARG A 215 15.98 -10.04 10.91
N LEU A 216 15.29 -10.44 9.84
CA LEU A 216 15.75 -10.27 8.45
C LEU A 216 15.80 -8.78 8.08
N GLY A 217 14.83 -8.02 8.55
CA GLY A 217 14.69 -6.60 8.26
C GLY A 217 15.82 -5.77 8.86
N PHE A 218 16.16 -5.95 10.14
CA PHE A 218 17.30 -5.26 10.75
C PHE A 218 18.63 -5.70 10.13
N ALA A 219 18.80 -6.99 9.81
CA ALA A 219 20.02 -7.50 9.16
C ALA A 219 20.23 -6.93 7.75
N THR A 220 19.16 -6.50 7.06
CA THR A 220 19.23 -5.96 5.71
C THR A 220 18.61 -4.56 5.57
N TRP A 221 18.54 -3.81 6.67
CA TRP A 221 17.84 -2.52 6.78
C TRP A 221 18.22 -1.53 5.65
N GLY A 222 19.50 -1.30 5.45
CA GLY A 222 19.98 -0.39 4.39
C GLY A 222 19.58 -0.85 2.97
N GLY A 223 19.55 -2.16 2.73
CA GLY A 223 19.09 -2.72 1.46
C GLY A 223 17.59 -2.52 1.23
N ILE A 224 16.77 -2.68 2.27
CA ILE A 224 15.33 -2.41 2.21
C ILE A 224 15.10 -0.93 1.96
N PHE A 225 15.75 -0.07 2.76
CA PHE A 225 15.65 1.38 2.58
C PHE A 225 15.98 1.79 1.14
N ALA A 226 17.14 1.38 0.62
CA ALA A 226 17.58 1.78 -0.72
C ALA A 226 16.62 1.31 -1.82
N VAL A 227 16.17 0.05 -1.78
CA VAL A 227 15.23 -0.50 -2.76
C VAL A 227 13.88 0.20 -2.68
N MET A 228 13.31 0.33 -1.47
CA MET A 228 12.01 0.96 -1.28
C MET A 228 12.03 2.46 -1.57
N PHE A 229 13.15 3.13 -1.31
CA PHE A 229 13.32 4.55 -1.63
C PHE A 229 13.27 4.79 -3.15
N VAL A 230 14.03 4.02 -3.94
CA VAL A 230 14.03 4.18 -5.40
C VAL A 230 12.67 3.78 -6.01
N ILE A 231 12.10 2.67 -5.57
CA ILE A 231 10.76 2.25 -6.00
C ILE A 231 9.71 3.29 -5.60
N GLY A 232 9.81 3.86 -4.40
CA GLY A 232 8.93 4.91 -3.91
C GLY A 232 8.95 6.16 -4.80
N ILE A 233 10.14 6.61 -5.23
CA ILE A 233 10.26 7.74 -6.18
C ILE A 233 9.55 7.40 -7.51
N LEU A 234 9.80 6.23 -8.08
CA LEU A 234 9.18 5.83 -9.34
C LEU A 234 7.65 5.68 -9.20
N SER A 235 7.20 5.09 -8.11
CA SER A 235 5.77 4.98 -7.79
C SER A 235 5.12 6.36 -7.62
N SER A 236 5.80 7.30 -6.96
CA SER A 236 5.27 8.67 -6.76
C SER A 236 5.13 9.44 -8.06
N VAL A 237 6.03 9.24 -9.02
CA VAL A 237 5.91 9.83 -10.36
C VAL A 237 4.64 9.31 -11.05
N LEU A 238 4.43 7.99 -11.10
CA LEU A 238 3.22 7.39 -11.68
C LEU A 238 1.96 7.89 -10.99
N GLN A 239 1.98 7.94 -9.66
CA GLN A 239 0.87 8.41 -8.84
C GLN A 239 0.54 9.87 -9.14
N THR A 240 1.54 10.75 -9.24
CA THR A 240 1.35 12.16 -9.55
C THR A 240 0.66 12.34 -10.89
N PHE A 241 1.09 11.63 -11.94
CA PHE A 241 0.46 11.72 -13.25
C PHE A 241 -1.02 11.29 -13.24
N THR A 242 -1.36 10.26 -12.50
CA THR A 242 -2.74 9.75 -12.44
C THR A 242 -3.63 10.57 -11.50
N MET A 243 -3.08 11.21 -10.48
CA MET A 243 -3.81 12.09 -9.56
C MET A 243 -4.05 13.50 -10.13
N MET A 244 -3.16 13.97 -10.99
CA MET A 244 -3.15 15.35 -11.47
C MET A 244 -4.51 15.83 -12.07
N PRO A 245 -5.20 15.05 -12.93
CA PRO A 245 -6.47 15.48 -13.49
C PRO A 245 -7.55 15.75 -12.43
N TRP A 246 -7.69 14.83 -11.47
CA TRP A 246 -8.64 14.98 -10.37
C TRP A 246 -8.27 16.16 -9.45
N TYR A 247 -6.97 16.29 -9.14
CA TYR A 247 -6.46 17.35 -8.28
C TYR A 247 -6.68 18.73 -8.88
N ILE A 248 -6.39 18.91 -10.18
CA ILE A 248 -6.62 20.18 -10.89
C ILE A 248 -8.12 20.54 -10.87
N MET A 249 -9.00 19.60 -11.18
CA MET A 249 -10.45 19.83 -11.13
C MET A 249 -10.90 20.26 -9.73
N SER A 250 -10.44 19.55 -8.70
CA SER A 250 -10.79 19.87 -7.32
C SER A 250 -10.27 21.25 -6.89
N LEU A 251 -9.02 21.61 -7.24
CA LEU A 251 -8.46 22.93 -6.96
C LEU A 251 -9.22 24.05 -7.67
N VAL A 252 -9.56 23.87 -8.95
CA VAL A 252 -10.34 24.87 -9.71
C VAL A 252 -11.69 25.10 -9.04
N LYS A 253 -12.40 24.02 -8.64
CA LYS A 253 -13.67 24.14 -7.91
C LYS A 253 -13.50 24.91 -6.60
N VAL A 254 -12.51 24.54 -5.77
CA VAL A 254 -12.24 25.21 -4.49
C VAL A 254 -11.91 26.69 -4.70
N PHE A 255 -11.00 26.99 -5.63
CA PHE A 255 -10.60 28.36 -5.90
C PHE A 255 -11.79 29.27 -6.27
N PHE A 256 -12.66 28.79 -7.15
CA PHE A 256 -13.85 29.58 -7.55
C PHE A 256 -14.93 29.62 -6.48
N THR A 257 -15.03 28.62 -5.61
CA THR A 257 -16.00 28.63 -4.50
C THR A 257 -15.54 29.55 -3.35
N VAL A 258 -14.24 29.61 -3.08
CA VAL A 258 -13.70 30.46 -2.00
C VAL A 258 -13.48 31.91 -2.44
N SER A 259 -12.99 32.12 -3.67
CA SER A 259 -12.58 33.47 -4.16
C SER A 259 -13.71 34.33 -4.73
N SER A 260 -14.86 33.73 -5.04
CA SER A 260 -15.99 34.47 -5.60
C SER A 260 -17.27 34.09 -4.86
N ASP A 261 -18.00 35.10 -4.39
CA ASP A 261 -19.39 34.96 -3.91
C ASP A 261 -20.37 34.49 -5.02
N LEU A 262 -19.84 34.21 -6.21
CA LEU A 262 -20.58 33.74 -7.37
C LEU A 262 -20.57 32.21 -7.36
N ASP A 263 -21.63 31.66 -6.83
CA ASP A 263 -22.00 30.27 -7.04
C ASP A 263 -22.18 30.01 -8.54
N LYS A 264 -21.14 29.46 -9.20
CA LYS A 264 -21.19 29.27 -10.66
C LYS A 264 -21.93 27.98 -10.97
N PRO A 265 -23.06 28.03 -11.70
CA PRO A 265 -23.88 26.87 -12.05
C PRO A 265 -23.09 25.76 -12.74
N PHE A 266 -21.94 26.09 -13.35
CA PHE A 266 -21.06 25.15 -14.01
C PHE A 266 -20.53 24.04 -13.06
N PHE A 267 -20.13 24.41 -11.84
CA PHE A 267 -19.56 23.44 -10.86
C PHE A 267 -20.60 22.50 -10.26
N HIS A 268 -21.90 22.84 -10.38
CA HIS A 268 -23.03 22.00 -9.99
C HIS A 268 -23.61 21.23 -11.20
N SER A 269 -23.03 21.40 -12.39
CA SER A 269 -23.51 20.68 -13.58
C SER A 269 -23.19 19.18 -13.50
N PHE A 270 -24.09 18.37 -14.05
CA PHE A 270 -23.88 16.94 -14.19
C PHE A 270 -22.57 16.61 -14.94
N ALA A 271 -22.25 17.37 -15.98
CA ALA A 271 -21.04 17.18 -16.77
C ALA A 271 -19.76 17.33 -15.93
N TYR A 272 -19.70 18.38 -15.10
CA TYR A 272 -18.55 18.59 -14.21
C TYR A 272 -18.41 17.44 -13.19
N SER A 273 -19.49 17.11 -12.50
CA SER A 273 -19.49 16.03 -11.48
C SER A 273 -19.13 14.68 -12.10
N PHE A 274 -19.60 14.39 -13.32
CA PHE A 274 -19.29 13.16 -14.03
C PHE A 274 -17.80 13.07 -14.41
N ILE A 275 -17.21 14.15 -14.94
CA ILE A 275 -15.78 14.18 -15.28
C ILE A 275 -14.93 14.07 -13.99
N GLN A 276 -15.31 14.77 -12.92
CA GLN A 276 -14.64 14.69 -11.64
C GLN A 276 -14.67 13.24 -11.08
N TYR A 277 -15.79 12.56 -11.21
CA TYR A 277 -15.91 11.17 -10.83
C TYR A 277 -15.02 10.24 -11.67
N LEU A 278 -14.98 10.40 -12.99
CA LEU A 278 -14.10 9.63 -13.86
C LEU A 278 -12.61 9.85 -13.54
N THR A 279 -12.22 11.10 -13.29
CA THR A 279 -10.83 11.40 -12.91
C THR A 279 -10.48 10.84 -11.52
N CYS A 280 -11.45 10.75 -10.61
CA CYS A 280 -11.29 10.09 -9.31
C CYS A 280 -11.07 8.58 -9.47
N ILE A 281 -11.82 7.91 -10.36
CA ILE A 281 -11.58 6.49 -10.68
C ILE A 281 -10.16 6.28 -11.20
N LEU A 282 -9.72 7.14 -12.12
CA LEU A 282 -8.35 7.09 -12.68
C LEU A 282 -7.30 7.28 -11.58
N MET A 283 -7.52 8.22 -10.68
CA MET A 283 -6.66 8.46 -9.51
C MET A 283 -6.58 7.22 -8.62
N CYS A 284 -7.71 6.60 -8.26
CA CYS A 284 -7.75 5.39 -7.45
C CYS A 284 -7.00 4.23 -8.11
N LEU A 285 -7.24 4.00 -9.41
CA LEU A 285 -6.54 2.98 -10.18
C LEU A 285 -5.04 3.23 -10.25
N GLY A 286 -4.64 4.46 -10.52
CA GLY A 286 -3.23 4.84 -10.60
C GLY A 286 -2.51 4.68 -9.27
N TYR A 287 -3.16 5.04 -8.16
CA TYR A 287 -2.63 4.82 -6.82
C TYR A 287 -2.41 3.32 -6.57
N MET A 288 -3.40 2.48 -6.85
CA MET A 288 -3.29 1.02 -6.69
C MET A 288 -2.19 0.44 -7.60
N LEU A 289 -2.10 0.91 -8.85
CA LEU A 289 -1.06 0.47 -9.78
C LEU A 289 0.34 0.84 -9.30
N SER A 290 0.52 2.01 -8.70
CA SER A 290 1.79 2.42 -8.13
C SER A 290 2.26 1.52 -6.98
N MET A 291 1.33 1.00 -6.17
CA MET A 291 1.63 0.09 -5.05
C MET A 291 2.14 -1.29 -5.52
N VAL A 292 1.81 -1.72 -6.74
CA VAL A 292 2.28 -3.00 -7.32
C VAL A 292 3.80 -3.05 -7.33
N PHE A 293 4.47 -1.95 -7.68
CA PHE A 293 5.94 -1.86 -7.71
C PHE A 293 6.53 -2.11 -6.32
N GLY A 294 5.91 -1.56 -5.28
CA GLY A 294 6.32 -1.75 -3.89
C GLY A 294 6.22 -3.22 -3.44
N TYR A 295 5.09 -3.88 -3.73
CA TYR A 295 4.90 -5.29 -3.35
C TYR A 295 5.86 -6.23 -4.07
N VAL A 296 6.11 -6.02 -5.35
CA VAL A 296 7.10 -6.83 -6.09
C VAL A 296 8.51 -6.55 -5.57
N GLY A 297 8.87 -5.28 -5.39
CA GLY A 297 10.21 -4.91 -4.92
C GLY A 297 10.55 -5.43 -3.53
N ILE A 298 9.60 -5.34 -2.58
CA ILE A 298 9.82 -5.88 -1.24
C ILE A 298 9.90 -7.41 -1.26
N THR A 299 9.19 -8.07 -2.17
CA THR A 299 9.27 -9.53 -2.33
C THR A 299 10.64 -9.97 -2.86
N ILE A 300 11.20 -9.27 -3.85
CA ILE A 300 12.56 -9.52 -4.36
C ILE A 300 13.61 -9.27 -3.25
N GLN A 301 13.43 -8.21 -2.48
CA GLN A 301 14.28 -7.91 -1.33
C GLN A 301 14.17 -8.98 -0.22
N TYR A 302 12.97 -9.48 0.04
CA TYR A 302 12.75 -10.60 0.96
C TYR A 302 13.47 -11.87 0.48
N GLY A 303 13.33 -12.23 -0.80
CA GLY A 303 14.03 -13.39 -1.36
C GLY A 303 15.55 -13.29 -1.22
N HIS A 304 16.12 -12.07 -1.43
CA HIS A 304 17.54 -11.82 -1.17
C HIS A 304 17.92 -11.99 0.32
N ALA A 305 17.13 -11.41 1.23
CA ALA A 305 17.43 -11.45 2.66
C ALA A 305 17.33 -12.89 3.21
N SER A 306 16.29 -13.61 2.79
CA SER A 306 16.05 -15.00 3.19
C SER A 306 17.15 -15.94 2.68
N GLU A 307 17.62 -15.75 1.44
CA GLU A 307 18.73 -16.54 0.91
C GLU A 307 20.05 -16.21 1.61
N LYS A 308 20.32 -14.92 1.82
CA LYS A 308 21.59 -14.47 2.42
C LYS A 308 21.74 -14.89 3.89
N ILE A 309 20.64 -14.97 4.64
CA ILE A 309 20.67 -15.18 6.10
C ILE A 309 20.26 -16.60 6.46
N ASP A 310 19.21 -17.13 5.82
CA ASP A 310 18.62 -18.43 6.14
C ASP A 310 18.99 -19.52 5.14
N GLY A 311 19.59 -19.19 3.98
CA GLY A 311 19.96 -20.18 2.93
C GLY A 311 18.75 -20.91 2.35
N ARG A 312 17.59 -20.28 2.30
CA ARG A 312 16.31 -20.93 1.96
C ARG A 312 16.27 -21.57 0.58
N GLY A 313 16.89 -20.95 -0.42
CA GLY A 313 16.97 -21.53 -1.76
C GLY A 313 17.83 -22.77 -1.82
N VAL A 314 18.89 -22.84 -1.00
CA VAL A 314 19.71 -24.03 -0.86
C VAL A 314 18.91 -25.16 -0.21
N LEU A 315 18.18 -24.87 0.86
CA LEU A 315 17.31 -25.84 1.55
C LEU A 315 16.24 -26.40 0.61
N GLN A 316 15.55 -25.56 -0.13
CA GLN A 316 14.54 -26.00 -1.12
C GLN A 316 15.13 -26.87 -2.24
N ARG A 317 16.40 -26.67 -2.61
CA ARG A 317 17.08 -27.53 -3.60
C ARG A 317 17.41 -28.89 -3.00
N ILE A 318 17.85 -28.95 -1.74
CA ILE A 318 18.14 -30.20 -1.04
C ILE A 318 16.85 -31.02 -0.89
N GLU A 319 15.74 -30.40 -0.43
CA GLU A 319 14.45 -31.09 -0.30
C GLU A 319 13.98 -31.70 -1.63
N LYS A 320 14.17 -31.02 -2.74
CA LYS A 320 13.87 -31.54 -4.09
C LYS A 320 14.77 -32.72 -4.49
N PHE A 321 16.03 -32.75 -4.08
CA PHE A 321 16.91 -33.93 -4.33
C PHE A 321 16.44 -35.14 -3.53
N ASP A 322 16.07 -34.97 -2.27
CA ASP A 322 15.57 -36.06 -1.42
C ASP A 322 14.26 -36.67 -1.94
N GLU A 323 13.41 -35.88 -2.61
CA GLU A 323 12.21 -36.37 -3.31
C GLU A 323 12.55 -37.24 -4.52
N PHE A 324 13.65 -36.97 -5.24
CA PHE A 324 14.09 -37.79 -6.38
C PHE A 324 14.75 -39.11 -5.98
N ASP A 325 15.39 -39.18 -4.81
CA ASP A 325 16.02 -40.41 -4.31
C ASP A 325 15.01 -41.39 -3.71
N ASN A 326 13.76 -40.98 -3.49
CA ASN A 326 12.67 -41.84 -2.98
C ASN A 326 11.78 -42.44 -4.09
N PHE A 327 12.17 -42.32 -5.37
CA PHE A 327 11.57 -42.99 -6.53
C PHE A 327 12.54 -44.04 -7.10
#